data_df39eee1775cd9a3918f0b28da49c757
#
_entry.id   df39eee1775cd9a3918f0b28da49c757
#
_cell.length_a   1.000
_cell.length_b   1.000
_cell.length_c   1.000
_cell.angle_alpha   90.00
_cell.angle_beta   90.00
_cell.angle_gamma   90.00
#
_symmetry.space_group_name_H-M   'P 1'
#
loop_
_entity.id
_entity.type
_entity.pdbx_description
1 polymer ?
#
loop_
_entity_poly.entity_id
_entity_poly.type
_entity_poly.pdbx_seq_one_letter_code
_entity_poly.pdbx_strand_id
1 'polypeptide(L)'
;MNIKQILRPIYVPIVAKAKFLSLRLSQPLRIMSAEDTIDYILEHHCSIARYGDGEFNIALHDYGVVFQGYNPSLSKRLKEVLLSKNDDLLVCLPHALRDQRGLNRHAKTFWMYWSLNEYENLVRHLSAAGNQNKVYGDASITRPYKDWKRIEHAERVFAKLKLIWESRDILIVEGEQTRLGVGNDLLSNASSIKRILCPPNNAFDQYDLILDSVAKHWNGELILIALGPAATVLAADLAGHGMQALDVGHMDIEYEWMLRRSTEKEQIPGKYTNEANNDESIGECADPQYLSQIVCRILE
;
A
#
# COMPACT_ATOMS: atom_id res chain seq x y z
N MET A 1 -5.76 -33.97 31.37
CA MET A 1 -5.59 -32.78 30.54
C MET A 1 -5.33 -31.58 31.44
N ASN A 2 -4.22 -30.85 31.26
CA ASN A 2 -3.75 -29.84 32.23
C ASN A 2 -4.63 -28.57 32.06
N ILE A 3 -5.15 -28.01 33.16
CA ILE A 3 -5.99 -26.80 33.21
C ILE A 3 -5.37 -25.66 32.40
N LYS A 4 -4.04 -25.55 32.37
CA LYS A 4 -3.33 -24.57 31.52
C LYS A 4 -3.55 -24.76 30.01
N GLN A 5 -3.77 -26.00 29.56
CA GLN A 5 -4.07 -26.26 28.13
C GLN A 5 -5.52 -25.90 27.76
N ILE A 6 -6.44 -26.04 28.71
CA ILE A 6 -7.86 -25.69 28.51
C ILE A 6 -8.04 -24.16 28.52
N LEU A 7 -7.32 -23.43 29.36
CA LEU A 7 -7.43 -21.97 29.49
C LEU A 7 -6.57 -21.21 28.49
N ARG A 8 -5.59 -21.85 27.84
CA ARG A 8 -4.70 -21.21 26.86
C ARG A 8 -5.42 -20.46 25.73
N PRO A 9 -6.46 -21.01 25.06
CA PRO A 9 -7.16 -20.31 23.99
C PRO A 9 -7.95 -19.08 24.47
N ILE A 10 -8.26 -18.95 25.75
CA ILE A 10 -8.97 -17.81 26.33
C ILE A 10 -7.96 -16.79 26.91
N TYR A 11 -6.97 -17.27 27.65
CA TYR A 11 -6.02 -16.43 28.37
C TYR A 11 -5.03 -15.71 27.41
N VAL A 12 -4.51 -16.41 26.41
CA VAL A 12 -3.53 -15.86 25.48
C VAL A 12 -4.06 -14.63 24.72
N PRO A 13 -5.28 -14.64 24.14
CA PRO A 13 -5.83 -13.47 23.47
C PRO A 13 -6.07 -12.28 24.41
N ILE A 14 -6.44 -12.53 25.68
CA ILE A 14 -6.69 -11.46 26.66
C ILE A 14 -5.37 -10.76 27.03
N VAL A 15 -4.34 -11.53 27.35
CA VAL A 15 -3.01 -11.00 27.67
C VAL A 15 -2.39 -10.29 26.47
N ALA A 16 -2.52 -10.87 25.28
CA ALA A 16 -2.07 -10.27 24.04
C ALA A 16 -2.74 -8.91 23.80
N LYS A 17 -4.05 -8.83 23.99
CA LYS A 17 -4.80 -7.57 23.85
C LYS A 17 -4.40 -6.54 24.90
N ALA A 18 -4.20 -6.94 26.14
CA ALA A 18 -3.76 -6.04 27.21
C ALA A 18 -2.35 -5.50 26.93
N LYS A 19 -1.40 -6.35 26.52
CA LYS A 19 -0.04 -5.96 26.11
C LYS A 19 -0.08 -5.00 24.92
N PHE A 20 -0.84 -5.32 23.89
CA PHE A 20 -1.02 -4.45 22.72
C PHE A 20 -1.54 -3.05 23.10
N LEU A 21 -2.57 -2.97 23.94
CA LEU A 21 -3.09 -1.70 24.43
C LEU A 21 -2.05 -0.93 25.24
N SER A 22 -1.30 -1.61 26.11
CA SER A 22 -0.22 -1.00 26.89
C SER A 22 0.87 -0.39 25.98
N LEU A 23 1.32 -1.12 24.96
CA LEU A 23 2.32 -0.63 24.00
C LEU A 23 1.84 0.65 23.29
N ARG A 24 0.61 0.65 22.83
CA ARG A 24 0.03 1.82 22.13
C ARG A 24 -0.16 3.03 23.04
N LEU A 25 -0.48 2.82 24.30
CA LEU A 25 -0.65 3.90 25.28
C LEU A 25 0.70 4.48 25.71
N SER A 26 1.73 3.64 25.86
CA SER A 26 3.06 4.09 26.26
C SER A 26 3.84 4.81 25.16
N GLN A 27 3.62 4.41 23.90
CA GLN A 27 4.36 4.93 22.74
C GLN A 27 3.41 5.10 21.53
N PRO A 28 2.50 6.07 21.56
CA PRO A 28 1.49 6.23 20.53
C PRO A 28 2.09 6.73 19.20
N LEU A 29 1.79 6.03 18.11
CA LEU A 29 2.05 6.52 16.76
C LEU A 29 0.93 7.48 16.34
N ARG A 30 1.30 8.62 15.80
CA ARG A 30 0.37 9.63 15.29
C ARG A 30 0.08 9.35 13.82
N ILE A 31 -0.98 8.56 13.57
CA ILE A 31 -1.41 8.20 12.22
C ILE A 31 -2.73 8.93 11.95
N MET A 32 -2.89 9.56 10.80
CA MET A 32 -4.12 10.21 10.36
C MET A 32 -5.27 9.19 10.20
N SER A 33 -6.50 9.64 10.09
CA SER A 33 -7.58 8.81 9.55
C SER A 33 -7.44 8.67 8.02
N ALA A 34 -8.19 7.75 7.42
CA ALA A 34 -8.20 7.62 5.97
C ALA A 34 -8.65 8.92 5.29
N GLU A 35 -9.72 9.52 5.82
CA GLU A 35 -10.27 10.77 5.31
C GLU A 35 -9.29 11.94 5.47
N ASP A 36 -8.64 12.11 6.65
CA ASP A 36 -7.65 13.17 6.88
C ASP A 36 -6.41 12.97 6.01
N THR A 37 -6.01 11.72 5.74
CA THR A 37 -4.88 11.41 4.86
C THR A 37 -5.17 11.86 3.43
N ILE A 38 -6.38 11.59 2.93
CA ILE A 38 -6.79 11.99 1.58
C ILE A 38 -6.91 13.51 1.50
N ASP A 39 -7.48 14.18 2.52
CA ASP A 39 -7.55 15.64 2.58
C ASP A 39 -6.17 16.26 2.55
N TYR A 40 -5.22 15.68 3.30
CA TYR A 40 -3.84 16.14 3.29
C TYR A 40 -3.18 16.03 1.91
N ILE A 41 -3.42 14.92 1.19
CA ILE A 41 -2.93 14.74 -0.18
C ILE A 41 -3.54 15.78 -1.13
N LEU A 42 -4.84 16.05 -1.01
CA LEU A 42 -5.55 17.03 -1.84
C LEU A 42 -5.06 18.46 -1.57
N GLU A 43 -4.81 18.82 -0.31
CA GLU A 43 -4.40 20.16 0.08
C GLU A 43 -2.93 20.44 -0.26
N HIS A 44 -2.04 19.46 -0.02
CA HIS A 44 -0.59 19.67 -0.13
C HIS A 44 0.01 19.11 -1.41
N HIS A 45 -0.74 18.39 -2.22
CA HIS A 45 -0.25 17.71 -3.43
C HIS A 45 1.00 16.85 -3.18
N CYS A 46 1.13 16.30 -1.96
CA CYS A 46 2.28 15.49 -1.58
C CYS A 46 2.22 14.09 -2.19
N SER A 47 3.37 13.47 -2.33
CA SER A 47 3.52 12.04 -2.64
C SER A 47 3.21 11.18 -1.43
N ILE A 48 2.89 9.90 -1.63
CA ILE A 48 2.73 8.94 -0.53
C ILE A 48 3.60 7.70 -0.72
N ALA A 49 4.27 7.28 0.35
CA ALA A 49 5.01 6.03 0.47
C ALA A 49 4.34 5.18 1.56
N ARG A 50 3.81 4.00 1.21
CA ARG A 50 3.02 3.19 2.12
C ARG A 50 3.81 2.01 2.67
N TYR A 51 3.62 1.76 3.96
CA TYR A 51 4.15 0.60 4.66
C TYR A 51 3.03 -0.35 5.05
N GLY A 52 3.16 -1.60 4.64
CA GLY A 52 2.41 -2.74 5.15
C GLY A 52 3.34 -3.71 5.87
N ASP A 53 2.85 -4.89 6.19
CA ASP A 53 3.65 -5.98 6.76
C ASP A 53 4.77 -6.44 5.81
N GLY A 54 4.55 -6.39 4.50
CA GLY A 54 5.55 -6.74 3.49
C GLY A 54 6.77 -5.82 3.52
N GLU A 55 6.55 -4.51 3.47
CA GLU A 55 7.62 -3.50 3.54
C GLU A 55 8.37 -3.58 4.87
N PHE A 56 7.67 -3.81 5.99
CA PHE A 56 8.32 -4.02 7.29
C PHE A 56 9.14 -5.32 7.33
N ASN A 57 8.66 -6.41 6.72
CA ASN A 57 9.42 -7.66 6.65
C ASN A 57 10.74 -7.47 5.90
N ILE A 58 10.72 -6.78 4.76
CA ILE A 58 11.94 -6.48 4.00
C ILE A 58 12.84 -5.51 4.77
N ALA A 59 12.27 -4.43 5.32
CA ALA A 59 13.04 -3.39 5.99
C ALA A 59 13.64 -3.83 7.32
N LEU A 60 12.94 -4.63 8.13
CA LEU A 60 13.33 -4.89 9.52
C LEU A 60 13.83 -6.32 9.76
N HIS A 61 13.54 -7.27 8.87
CA HIS A 61 13.78 -8.71 9.09
C HIS A 61 14.52 -9.42 7.98
N ASP A 62 14.91 -8.71 6.93
CA ASP A 62 15.61 -9.29 5.78
C ASP A 62 14.85 -10.44 5.08
N TYR A 63 13.50 -10.39 5.10
CA TYR A 63 12.62 -11.32 4.39
C TYR A 63 11.98 -10.65 3.19
N GLY A 64 11.98 -11.35 2.04
CA GLY A 64 11.21 -10.95 0.86
C GLY A 64 9.69 -11.20 1.04
N VAL A 65 8.93 -10.78 0.04
CA VAL A 65 7.51 -11.13 -0.14
C VAL A 65 7.34 -12.00 -1.39
N VAL A 66 6.17 -12.58 -1.61
CA VAL A 66 5.93 -13.55 -2.70
C VAL A 66 6.34 -13.01 -4.08
N PHE A 67 6.08 -11.73 -4.33
CA PHE A 67 6.32 -11.07 -5.62
C PHE A 67 7.57 -10.16 -5.62
N GLN A 68 8.31 -10.07 -4.51
CA GLN A 68 9.59 -9.35 -4.41
C GLN A 68 10.52 -10.12 -3.47
N GLY A 69 11.53 -10.76 -4.01
CA GLY A 69 12.58 -11.41 -3.23
C GLY A 69 13.32 -10.41 -2.33
N TYR A 70 13.97 -10.93 -1.28
CA TYR A 70 14.81 -10.08 -0.44
C TYR A 70 15.96 -9.48 -1.26
N ASN A 71 16.09 -8.17 -1.17
CA ASN A 71 17.16 -7.40 -1.79
C ASN A 71 17.74 -6.42 -0.75
N PRO A 72 19.03 -6.50 -0.41
CA PRO A 72 19.65 -5.64 0.61
C PRO A 72 19.55 -4.14 0.29
N SER A 73 19.63 -3.78 -1.00
CA SER A 73 19.49 -2.38 -1.43
C SER A 73 18.05 -1.89 -1.21
N LEU A 74 17.04 -2.70 -1.55
CA LEU A 74 15.64 -2.39 -1.27
C LEU A 74 15.39 -2.25 0.24
N SER A 75 15.92 -3.18 1.05
CA SER A 75 15.79 -3.12 2.52
C SER A 75 16.37 -1.81 3.07
N LYS A 76 17.57 -1.43 2.63
CA LYS A 76 18.20 -0.16 3.01
C LYS A 76 17.33 1.03 2.61
N ARG A 77 16.87 1.06 1.35
CA ARG A 77 16.05 2.16 0.83
C ARG A 77 14.71 2.29 1.58
N LEU A 78 14.05 1.19 1.87
CA LEU A 78 12.83 1.21 2.68
C LEU A 78 13.08 1.78 4.07
N LYS A 79 14.20 1.46 4.74
CA LYS A 79 14.57 2.09 6.02
C LYS A 79 14.75 3.60 5.88
N GLU A 80 15.42 4.06 4.83
CA GLU A 80 15.64 5.48 4.55
C GLU A 80 14.31 6.21 4.33
N VAL A 81 13.41 5.65 3.51
CA VAL A 81 12.08 6.23 3.22
C VAL A 81 11.22 6.31 4.48
N LEU A 82 11.22 5.25 5.32
CA LEU A 82 10.48 5.23 6.58
C LEU A 82 10.89 6.40 7.50
N LEU A 83 12.15 6.79 7.46
CA LEU A 83 12.74 7.85 8.27
C LEU A 83 12.78 9.21 7.55
N SER A 84 12.26 9.30 6.33
CA SER A 84 12.30 10.52 5.52
C SER A 84 11.73 11.73 6.27
N LYS A 85 12.36 12.88 6.05
CA LYS A 85 11.93 14.21 6.51
C LYS A 85 11.56 15.13 5.34
N ASN A 86 11.37 14.57 4.14
CA ASN A 86 10.91 15.33 2.98
C ASN A 86 9.44 15.72 3.19
N ASP A 87 9.14 17.01 3.13
CA ASP A 87 7.79 17.54 3.32
C ASP A 87 6.86 17.23 2.13
N ASP A 88 7.43 16.98 0.95
CA ASP A 88 6.68 16.55 -0.25
C ASP A 88 6.33 15.05 -0.25
N LEU A 89 6.73 14.32 0.82
CA LEU A 89 6.48 12.89 0.98
C LEU A 89 5.77 12.58 2.29
N LEU A 90 4.52 12.18 2.21
CA LEU A 90 3.79 11.63 3.34
C LEU A 90 4.08 10.12 3.47
N VAL A 91 4.83 9.74 4.49
CA VAL A 91 5.00 8.33 4.86
C VAL A 91 3.72 7.85 5.54
N CYS A 92 3.15 6.74 5.05
CA CYS A 92 1.91 6.18 5.54
C CYS A 92 2.16 4.86 6.27
N LEU A 93 1.55 4.71 7.45
CA LEU A 93 1.60 3.50 8.28
C LEU A 93 0.20 2.88 8.39
N PRO A 94 0.08 1.55 8.66
CA PRO A 94 -1.21 0.91 8.78
C PRO A 94 -2.07 1.52 9.89
N HIS A 95 -3.32 1.86 9.58
CA HIS A 95 -4.30 2.36 10.54
C HIS A 95 -4.41 1.50 11.81
N ALA A 96 -4.32 0.19 11.62
CA ALA A 96 -4.42 -0.79 12.71
C ALA A 96 -3.39 -0.60 13.83
N LEU A 97 -2.26 0.07 13.57
CA LEU A 97 -1.26 0.41 14.58
C LEU A 97 -1.74 1.53 15.51
N ARG A 98 -2.62 2.41 15.03
CA ARG A 98 -3.28 3.45 15.82
C ARG A 98 -4.58 2.96 16.46
N ASP A 99 -5.48 2.39 15.64
CA ASP A 99 -6.84 2.04 16.04
C ASP A 99 -7.33 0.81 15.27
N GLN A 100 -8.01 -0.07 15.97
CA GLN A 100 -8.61 -1.27 15.38
C GLN A 100 -10.13 -1.25 15.39
N ARG A 101 -10.75 -0.15 15.81
CA ARG A 101 -12.21 0.03 15.72
C ARG A 101 -12.62 0.01 14.24
N GLY A 102 -13.73 -0.63 13.93
CA GLY A 102 -14.17 -0.77 12.54
C GLY A 102 -13.54 -1.92 11.75
N LEU A 103 -12.34 -2.38 12.10
CA LEU A 103 -11.73 -3.55 11.46
C LEU A 103 -12.51 -4.84 11.75
N ASN A 104 -12.53 -5.76 10.80
CA ASN A 104 -13.08 -7.09 10.98
C ASN A 104 -12.24 -7.93 11.96
N ARG A 105 -12.73 -9.14 12.30
CA ARG A 105 -12.04 -10.01 13.28
C ARG A 105 -10.68 -10.49 12.79
N HIS A 106 -10.56 -10.82 11.51
CA HIS A 106 -9.33 -11.32 10.91
C HIS A 106 -8.23 -10.25 10.97
N ALA A 107 -8.50 -9.07 10.43
CA ALA A 107 -7.57 -7.93 10.43
C ALA A 107 -7.15 -7.53 11.86
N LYS A 108 -8.10 -7.48 12.81
CA LYS A 108 -7.78 -7.23 14.23
C LYS A 108 -6.81 -8.24 14.79
N THR A 109 -7.06 -9.52 14.54
CA THR A 109 -6.21 -10.61 15.06
C THR A 109 -4.82 -10.52 14.46
N PHE A 110 -4.72 -10.37 13.13
CA PHE A 110 -3.47 -10.20 12.41
C PHE A 110 -2.63 -9.03 12.97
N TRP A 111 -3.19 -7.82 12.98
CA TRP A 111 -2.46 -6.62 13.43
C TRP A 111 -2.17 -6.61 14.93
N MET A 112 -2.98 -7.27 15.75
CA MET A 112 -2.66 -7.47 17.16
C MET A 112 -1.40 -8.32 17.33
N TYR A 113 -1.31 -9.47 16.64
CA TYR A 113 -0.13 -10.35 16.74
C TYR A 113 1.11 -9.69 16.10
N TRP A 114 0.94 -9.04 14.97
CA TRP A 114 2.01 -8.26 14.36
C TRP A 114 2.55 -7.21 15.35
N SER A 115 1.68 -6.44 15.97
CA SER A 115 2.08 -5.40 16.93
C SER A 115 2.77 -5.95 18.16
N LEU A 116 2.39 -7.12 18.66
CA LEU A 116 3.05 -7.74 19.81
C LEU A 116 4.51 -8.10 19.54
N ASN A 117 4.83 -8.39 18.29
CA ASN A 117 6.18 -8.77 17.88
C ASN A 117 6.99 -7.56 17.41
N GLU A 118 6.38 -6.62 16.70
CA GLU A 118 7.08 -5.63 15.90
C GLU A 118 6.92 -4.18 16.34
N TYR A 119 5.87 -3.85 17.11
CA TYR A 119 5.56 -2.47 17.44
C TYR A 119 6.70 -1.76 18.17
N GLU A 120 7.29 -2.42 19.17
CA GLU A 120 8.43 -1.85 19.93
C GLU A 120 9.66 -1.63 19.02
N ASN A 121 9.90 -2.57 18.10
CA ASN A 121 11.01 -2.47 17.15
C ASN A 121 10.80 -1.29 16.20
N LEU A 122 9.61 -1.16 15.62
CA LEU A 122 9.25 -0.04 14.77
C LEU A 122 9.41 1.29 15.51
N VAL A 123 8.81 1.44 16.70
CA VAL A 123 8.89 2.69 17.46
C VAL A 123 10.32 3.04 17.83
N ARG A 124 11.16 2.06 18.17
CA ARG A 124 12.59 2.27 18.46
C ARG A 124 13.31 2.83 17.23
N HIS A 125 13.07 2.29 16.04
CA HIS A 125 13.66 2.81 14.80
C HIS A 125 13.22 4.25 14.52
N LEU A 126 11.94 4.55 14.66
CA LEU A 126 11.40 5.91 14.46
C LEU A 126 11.97 6.90 15.48
N SER A 127 12.07 6.51 16.75
CA SER A 127 12.58 7.35 17.83
C SER A 127 14.07 7.63 17.68
N ALA A 128 14.87 6.64 17.29
CA ALA A 128 16.31 6.81 17.06
C ALA A 128 16.61 7.85 15.97
N ALA A 129 15.70 8.04 15.00
CA ALA A 129 15.81 9.07 13.95
C ALA A 129 15.12 10.39 14.32
N GLY A 130 14.61 10.56 15.55
CA GLY A 130 13.89 11.76 15.97
C GLY A 130 12.48 11.89 15.41
N ASN A 131 11.88 10.79 14.92
CA ASN A 131 10.56 10.77 14.29
C ASN A 131 9.41 10.39 15.25
N GLN A 132 9.64 10.34 16.56
CA GLN A 132 8.65 9.95 17.56
C GLN A 132 7.39 10.82 17.59
N ASN A 133 7.49 12.07 17.15
CA ASN A 133 6.37 13.03 17.10
C ASN A 133 5.85 13.28 15.69
N LYS A 134 6.41 12.58 14.67
CA LYS A 134 5.98 12.73 13.29
C LYS A 134 4.53 12.24 13.12
N VAL A 135 3.78 12.94 12.28
CA VAL A 135 2.46 12.52 11.85
C VAL A 135 2.60 11.72 10.56
N TYR A 136 1.98 10.56 10.52
CA TYR A 136 1.99 9.64 9.38
C TYR A 136 0.60 9.62 8.73
N GLY A 137 0.55 9.37 7.43
CA GLY A 137 -0.70 9.05 6.74
C GLY A 137 -1.19 7.63 7.08
N ASP A 138 -2.41 7.33 6.69
CA ASP A 138 -2.99 5.99 6.78
C ASP A 138 -2.65 5.18 5.52
N ALA A 139 -1.82 4.15 5.64
CA ALA A 139 -1.50 3.25 4.53
C ALA A 139 -2.72 2.43 4.05
N SER A 140 -3.76 2.32 4.88
CA SER A 140 -4.96 1.54 4.57
C SER A 140 -5.94 2.27 3.64
N ILE A 141 -5.65 3.51 3.23
CA ILE A 141 -6.52 4.27 2.28
C ILE A 141 -6.72 3.53 0.95
N THR A 142 -5.76 2.72 0.53
CA THR A 142 -5.83 1.92 -0.69
C THR A 142 -6.35 0.49 -0.44
N ARG A 143 -6.67 0.15 0.82
CA ARG A 143 -7.22 -1.14 1.24
C ARG A 143 -8.43 -0.98 2.17
N PRO A 144 -9.45 -0.19 1.78
CA PRO A 144 -10.54 0.19 2.68
C PRO A 144 -11.66 -0.86 2.78
N TYR A 145 -11.61 -1.97 2.03
CA TYR A 145 -12.71 -2.92 1.94
C TYR A 145 -12.50 -4.19 2.76
N LYS A 146 -11.51 -5.01 2.42
CA LYS A 146 -11.38 -6.38 2.99
C LYS A 146 -11.10 -6.43 4.48
N ASP A 147 -10.41 -5.46 5.00
CA ASP A 147 -10.06 -5.40 6.42
C ASP A 147 -11.15 -4.76 7.28
N TRP A 148 -12.16 -4.14 6.69
CA TRP A 148 -13.22 -3.42 7.40
C TRP A 148 -14.52 -4.21 7.51
N LYS A 149 -15.34 -3.88 8.53
CA LYS A 149 -16.62 -4.55 8.78
C LYS A 149 -17.75 -4.05 7.89
N ARG A 150 -17.67 -2.79 7.46
CA ARG A 150 -18.75 -2.08 6.80
C ARG A 150 -18.31 -1.59 5.45
N ILE A 151 -19.08 -1.92 4.43
CA ILE A 151 -18.82 -1.49 3.04
C ILE A 151 -18.89 0.03 2.88
N GLU A 152 -19.70 0.70 3.66
CA GLU A 152 -19.86 2.17 3.60
C GLU A 152 -18.56 2.90 3.93
N HIS A 153 -17.64 2.26 4.66
CA HIS A 153 -16.30 2.81 4.86
C HIS A 153 -15.53 2.82 3.55
N ALA A 154 -15.51 1.71 2.82
CA ALA A 154 -14.84 1.60 1.54
C ALA A 154 -15.44 2.54 0.49
N GLU A 155 -16.78 2.58 0.40
CA GLU A 155 -17.49 3.48 -0.53
C GLU A 155 -17.11 4.96 -0.31
N ARG A 156 -17.05 5.42 0.94
CA ARG A 156 -16.61 6.80 1.25
C ARG A 156 -15.15 7.03 0.93
N VAL A 157 -14.27 6.11 1.29
CA VAL A 157 -12.82 6.25 1.03
C VAL A 157 -12.55 6.27 -0.46
N PHE A 158 -13.13 5.37 -1.24
CA PHE A 158 -12.95 5.37 -2.70
C PHE A 158 -13.57 6.60 -3.38
N ALA A 159 -14.75 7.04 -2.94
CA ALA A 159 -15.34 8.28 -3.44
C ALA A 159 -14.41 9.48 -3.23
N LYS A 160 -13.75 9.53 -2.08
CA LYS A 160 -12.82 10.61 -1.74
C LYS A 160 -11.48 10.47 -2.45
N LEU A 161 -10.96 9.24 -2.61
CA LEU A 161 -9.74 8.98 -3.39
C LEU A 161 -9.89 9.45 -4.84
N LYS A 162 -11.05 9.22 -5.47
CA LYS A 162 -11.31 9.66 -6.85
C LYS A 162 -11.12 11.17 -7.05
N LEU A 163 -11.29 11.99 -6.01
CA LEU A 163 -11.04 13.44 -6.09
C LEU A 163 -9.57 13.78 -6.35
N ILE A 164 -8.62 12.89 -5.98
CA ILE A 164 -7.19 13.15 -6.15
C ILE A 164 -6.80 13.21 -7.63
N TRP A 165 -7.43 12.40 -8.46
CA TRP A 165 -7.16 12.34 -9.91
C TRP A 165 -8.30 12.88 -10.78
N GLU A 166 -9.29 13.52 -10.18
CA GLU A 166 -10.37 14.14 -10.92
C GLU A 166 -9.85 15.20 -11.89
N SER A 167 -10.19 15.06 -13.17
CA SER A 167 -9.79 15.95 -14.26
C SER A 167 -8.27 16.15 -14.40
N ARG A 168 -7.47 15.19 -13.91
CA ARG A 168 -5.99 15.23 -14.04
C ARG A 168 -5.51 14.21 -15.05
N ASP A 169 -4.40 14.53 -15.68
CA ASP A 169 -3.62 13.55 -16.45
C ASP A 169 -2.88 12.62 -15.51
N ILE A 170 -2.87 11.31 -15.81
CA ILE A 170 -2.28 10.26 -14.96
C ILE A 170 -1.23 9.49 -15.73
N LEU A 171 -0.08 9.25 -15.08
CA LEU A 171 0.91 8.28 -15.49
C LEU A 171 0.88 7.09 -14.50
N ILE A 172 0.48 5.92 -14.97
CA ILE A 172 0.46 4.69 -14.16
C ILE A 172 1.77 3.93 -14.37
N VAL A 173 2.42 3.54 -13.28
CA VAL A 173 3.60 2.68 -13.26
C VAL A 173 3.24 1.39 -12.55
N GLU A 174 3.09 0.31 -13.30
CA GLU A 174 2.48 -0.92 -12.78
C GLU A 174 3.14 -2.18 -13.31
N GLY A 175 3.03 -3.29 -12.57
CA GLY A 175 3.35 -4.60 -13.09
C GLY A 175 2.44 -4.96 -14.27
N GLU A 176 2.97 -5.59 -15.32
CA GLU A 176 2.24 -5.87 -16.57
C GLU A 176 0.86 -6.53 -16.37
N GLN A 177 0.71 -7.32 -15.31
CA GLN A 177 -0.53 -8.04 -15.01
C GLN A 177 -1.45 -7.31 -14.02
N THR A 178 -1.05 -6.14 -13.53
CA THR A 178 -1.84 -5.37 -12.53
C THR A 178 -3.09 -4.77 -13.16
N ARG A 179 -2.96 -4.11 -14.31
CA ARG A 179 -4.07 -3.53 -15.09
C ARG A 179 -4.98 -2.63 -14.25
N LEU A 180 -4.37 -1.70 -13.52
CA LEU A 180 -5.05 -0.80 -12.57
C LEU A 180 -6.15 0.01 -13.27
N GLY A 181 -7.38 -0.08 -12.76
CA GLY A 181 -8.55 0.63 -13.31
C GLY A 181 -9.13 0.03 -14.60
N VAL A 182 -8.56 -1.03 -15.16
CA VAL A 182 -9.10 -1.66 -16.36
C VAL A 182 -10.36 -2.47 -16.00
N GLY A 183 -11.44 -2.25 -16.76
CA GLY A 183 -12.71 -2.95 -16.58
C GLY A 183 -13.58 -2.45 -15.42
N ASN A 184 -13.23 -1.33 -14.78
CA ASN A 184 -14.04 -0.67 -13.76
C ASN A 184 -13.95 0.87 -13.90
N ASP A 185 -14.69 1.59 -13.05
CA ASP A 185 -14.79 3.05 -13.10
C ASP A 185 -13.87 3.78 -12.11
N LEU A 186 -12.88 3.10 -11.51
CA LEU A 186 -11.99 3.70 -10.50
C LEU A 186 -11.28 4.96 -11.02
N LEU A 187 -10.81 4.92 -12.25
CA LEU A 187 -10.08 6.01 -12.89
C LEU A 187 -10.89 6.75 -13.99
N SER A 188 -12.21 6.56 -14.04
CA SER A 188 -13.06 7.10 -15.12
C SER A 188 -13.16 8.62 -15.15
N ASN A 189 -12.84 9.30 -14.05
CA ASN A 189 -12.86 10.76 -13.91
C ASN A 189 -11.48 11.42 -14.15
N ALA A 190 -10.45 10.64 -14.51
CA ALA A 190 -9.17 11.16 -14.95
C ALA A 190 -9.31 11.79 -16.38
N SER A 191 -8.53 12.82 -16.66
CA SER A 191 -8.50 13.49 -17.96
C SER A 191 -7.86 12.61 -19.03
N SER A 192 -6.71 12.04 -18.74
CA SER A 192 -6.01 11.08 -19.59
C SER A 192 -5.21 10.08 -18.77
N ILE A 193 -4.88 8.94 -19.39
CA ILE A 193 -4.08 7.89 -18.75
C ILE A 193 -2.97 7.44 -19.70
N LYS A 194 -1.73 7.44 -19.19
CA LYS A 194 -0.58 6.78 -19.79
C LYS A 194 -0.09 5.68 -18.88
N ARG A 195 0.58 4.65 -19.43
CA ARG A 195 1.07 3.50 -18.65
C ARG A 195 2.50 3.14 -19.00
N ILE A 196 3.29 2.91 -17.95
CA ILE A 196 4.60 2.22 -18.03
C ILE A 196 4.39 0.85 -17.42
N LEU A 197 4.60 -0.20 -18.21
CA LEU A 197 4.49 -1.59 -17.74
C LEU A 197 5.86 -2.10 -17.32
N CYS A 198 5.91 -2.68 -16.13
CA CYS A 198 7.11 -3.18 -15.48
C CYS A 198 7.00 -4.70 -15.24
N PRO A 199 8.11 -5.38 -14.88
CA PRO A 199 8.06 -6.77 -14.48
C PRO A 199 7.01 -7.00 -13.38
N PRO A 200 6.20 -8.07 -13.46
CA PRO A 200 5.17 -8.37 -12.48
C PRO A 200 5.75 -8.84 -11.14
N ASN A 201 6.97 -9.35 -11.15
CA ASN A 201 7.73 -9.79 -9.98
C ASN A 201 9.10 -9.13 -9.97
N ASN A 202 9.67 -8.95 -8.77
CA ASN A 202 11.01 -8.40 -8.56
C ASN A 202 11.26 -7.07 -9.29
N ALA A 203 10.24 -6.20 -9.35
CA ALA A 203 10.34 -4.92 -10.06
C ALA A 203 11.54 -4.07 -9.59
N PHE A 204 11.99 -4.25 -8.34
CA PHE A 204 13.16 -3.55 -7.83
C PHE A 204 14.48 -3.94 -8.53
N ASP A 205 14.56 -5.10 -9.18
CA ASP A 205 15.75 -5.50 -9.93
C ASP A 205 15.96 -4.66 -11.20
N GLN A 206 14.88 -4.00 -11.68
CA GLN A 206 14.89 -3.07 -12.80
C GLN A 206 14.68 -1.61 -12.36
N TYR A 207 14.96 -1.29 -11.08
CA TYR A 207 14.59 -0.02 -10.47
C TYR A 207 15.09 1.21 -11.22
N ASP A 208 16.38 1.23 -11.59
CA ASP A 208 16.98 2.39 -12.29
C ASP A 208 16.32 2.62 -13.66
N LEU A 209 16.04 1.54 -14.41
CA LEU A 209 15.33 1.63 -15.69
C LEU A 209 13.89 2.13 -15.52
N ILE A 210 13.22 1.73 -14.44
CA ILE A 210 11.87 2.20 -14.13
C ILE A 210 11.90 3.70 -13.82
N LEU A 211 12.81 4.14 -12.95
CA LEU A 211 12.97 5.55 -12.58
C LEU A 211 13.27 6.43 -13.80
N ASP A 212 14.23 6.01 -14.64
CA ASP A 212 14.60 6.72 -15.87
C ASP A 212 13.44 6.78 -16.86
N SER A 213 12.66 5.68 -16.98
CA SER A 213 11.49 5.64 -17.87
C SER A 213 10.39 6.56 -17.38
N VAL A 214 10.15 6.65 -16.07
CA VAL A 214 9.20 7.63 -15.51
C VAL A 214 9.66 9.04 -15.83
N ALA A 215 10.91 9.39 -15.55
CA ALA A 215 11.46 10.72 -15.82
C ALA A 215 11.35 11.10 -17.30
N LYS A 216 11.55 10.13 -18.21
CA LYS A 216 11.47 10.35 -19.67
C LYS A 216 10.06 10.58 -20.19
N HIS A 217 9.04 9.91 -19.60
CA HIS A 217 7.67 9.95 -20.11
C HIS A 217 6.75 10.89 -19.33
N TRP A 218 7.19 11.34 -18.16
CA TRP A 218 6.44 12.28 -17.34
C TRP A 218 6.44 13.69 -17.94
N ASN A 219 5.29 14.32 -17.95
CA ASN A 219 5.11 15.68 -18.44
C ASN A 219 4.10 16.45 -17.55
N GLY A 220 4.24 16.32 -16.23
CA GLY A 220 3.37 16.99 -15.26
C GLY A 220 2.18 16.15 -14.77
N GLU A 221 2.06 14.88 -15.19
CA GLU A 221 1.00 13.99 -14.74
C GLU A 221 1.11 13.65 -13.25
N LEU A 222 -0.03 13.32 -12.61
CA LEU A 222 -0.04 12.60 -11.34
C LEU A 222 0.42 11.15 -11.58
N ILE A 223 1.39 10.69 -10.81
CA ILE A 223 1.92 9.33 -10.95
C ILE A 223 1.23 8.39 -9.96
N LEU A 224 0.63 7.30 -10.46
CA LEU A 224 0.08 6.21 -9.63
C LEU A 224 0.96 4.98 -9.78
N ILE A 225 1.45 4.42 -8.65
CA ILE A 225 2.43 3.32 -8.67
C ILE A 225 1.84 2.07 -8.03
N ALA A 226 1.87 0.95 -8.76
CA ALA A 226 1.44 -0.37 -8.30
C ALA A 226 2.52 -1.42 -8.58
N LEU A 227 3.64 -1.39 -7.81
CA LEU A 227 4.85 -2.20 -7.98
C LEU A 227 5.31 -2.85 -6.66
N GLY A 228 4.37 -3.16 -5.75
CA GLY A 228 4.72 -3.72 -4.45
C GLY A 228 5.73 -2.84 -3.68
N PRO A 229 6.70 -3.42 -2.95
CA PRO A 229 7.63 -2.64 -2.13
C PRO A 229 8.53 -1.68 -2.92
N ALA A 230 8.74 -1.91 -4.22
CA ALA A 230 9.46 -0.96 -5.08
C ALA A 230 8.68 0.36 -5.23
N ALA A 231 7.34 0.33 -5.19
CA ALA A 231 6.50 1.52 -5.27
C ALA A 231 6.77 2.51 -4.13
N THR A 232 6.99 2.01 -2.91
CA THR A 232 7.29 2.83 -1.73
C THR A 232 8.56 3.65 -1.91
N VAL A 233 9.62 3.03 -2.48
CA VAL A 233 10.90 3.70 -2.75
C VAL A 233 10.76 4.65 -3.94
N LEU A 234 10.10 4.20 -5.02
CA LEU A 234 9.92 5.01 -6.23
C LEU A 234 9.13 6.28 -5.94
N ALA A 235 8.06 6.21 -5.15
CA ALA A 235 7.29 7.39 -4.75
C ALA A 235 8.15 8.40 -3.99
N ALA A 236 9.05 7.93 -3.12
CA ALA A 236 9.96 8.80 -2.38
C ALA A 236 11.00 9.49 -3.28
N ASP A 237 11.58 8.76 -4.24
CA ASP A 237 12.55 9.34 -5.17
C ASP A 237 11.90 10.35 -6.12
N LEU A 238 10.72 10.03 -6.65
CA LEU A 238 9.96 10.94 -7.51
C LEU A 238 9.55 12.21 -6.76
N ALA A 239 9.14 12.09 -5.47
CA ALA A 239 8.90 13.26 -4.62
C ALA A 239 10.14 14.14 -4.48
N GLY A 240 11.33 13.53 -4.33
CA GLY A 240 12.61 14.25 -4.29
C GLY A 240 12.95 15.00 -5.60
N HIS A 241 12.33 14.63 -6.72
CA HIS A 241 12.45 15.28 -8.02
C HIS A 241 11.27 16.23 -8.33
N GLY A 242 10.39 16.52 -7.37
CA GLY A 242 9.25 17.41 -7.55
C GLY A 242 8.07 16.80 -8.34
N MET A 243 8.03 15.47 -8.45
CA MET A 243 6.95 14.74 -9.11
C MET A 243 5.99 14.19 -8.05
N GLN A 244 4.70 14.50 -8.16
CA GLN A 244 3.70 13.90 -7.26
C GLN A 244 3.45 12.45 -7.63
N ALA A 245 3.78 11.53 -6.73
CA ALA A 245 3.68 10.09 -6.93
C ALA A 245 2.99 9.40 -5.75
N LEU A 246 1.98 8.59 -6.04
CA LEU A 246 1.21 7.88 -5.04
C LEU A 246 1.46 6.37 -5.17
N ASP A 247 2.04 5.77 -4.15
CA ASP A 247 2.03 4.31 -4.00
C ASP A 247 0.59 3.87 -3.72
N VAL A 248 -0.06 3.26 -4.69
CA VAL A 248 -1.46 2.81 -4.59
C VAL A 248 -1.59 1.30 -4.37
N GLY A 249 -0.53 0.54 -4.61
CA GLY A 249 -0.46 -0.91 -4.37
C GLY A 249 -1.70 -1.65 -4.90
N HIS A 250 -2.41 -2.33 -4.01
CA HIS A 250 -3.55 -3.23 -4.31
C HIS A 250 -4.91 -2.53 -4.41
N MET A 251 -4.94 -1.21 -4.63
CA MET A 251 -6.14 -0.38 -4.59
C MET A 251 -7.24 -0.87 -5.56
N ASP A 252 -6.86 -1.23 -6.77
CA ASP A 252 -7.80 -1.67 -7.80
C ASP A 252 -8.49 -3.00 -7.45
N ILE A 253 -7.76 -3.94 -6.88
CA ILE A 253 -8.31 -5.24 -6.45
C ILE A 253 -9.29 -5.04 -5.27
N GLU A 254 -8.97 -4.16 -4.32
CA GLU A 254 -9.88 -3.79 -3.23
C GLU A 254 -11.16 -3.13 -3.77
N TYR A 255 -11.03 -2.30 -4.82
CA TYR A 255 -12.15 -1.67 -5.50
C TYR A 255 -13.04 -2.71 -6.20
N GLU A 256 -12.45 -3.64 -6.95
CA GLU A 256 -13.16 -4.76 -7.58
C GLU A 256 -13.91 -5.61 -6.56
N TRP A 257 -13.27 -5.97 -5.44
CA TRP A 257 -13.93 -6.73 -4.38
C TRP A 257 -15.09 -5.95 -3.76
N MET A 258 -14.97 -4.64 -3.61
CA MET A 258 -16.06 -3.79 -3.13
C MET A 258 -17.24 -3.77 -4.11
N LEU A 259 -16.99 -3.57 -5.41
CA LEU A 259 -18.04 -3.56 -6.44
C LEU A 259 -18.78 -4.90 -6.49
N ARG A 260 -18.06 -6.00 -6.37
CA ARG A 260 -18.61 -7.38 -6.36
C ARG A 260 -19.24 -7.77 -5.03
N ARG A 261 -19.06 -6.95 -3.99
CA ARG A 261 -19.45 -7.27 -2.60
C ARG A 261 -18.86 -8.61 -2.14
N SER A 262 -17.63 -8.90 -2.56
CA SER A 262 -16.96 -10.16 -2.30
C SER A 262 -16.78 -10.41 -0.80
N THR A 263 -17.22 -11.53 -0.30
CA THR A 263 -17.05 -11.92 1.11
C THR A 263 -15.67 -12.47 1.42
N GLU A 264 -15.02 -13.05 0.40
CA GLU A 264 -13.67 -13.60 0.49
C GLU A 264 -12.72 -12.91 -0.49
N LYS A 265 -11.42 -13.15 -0.34
CA LYS A 265 -10.41 -12.73 -1.31
C LYS A 265 -10.48 -13.67 -2.49
N GLU A 266 -11.11 -13.23 -3.56
CA GLU A 266 -11.29 -13.99 -4.79
C GLU A 266 -10.41 -13.45 -5.90
N GLN A 267 -10.08 -14.29 -6.87
CA GLN A 267 -9.35 -13.88 -8.04
C GLN A 267 -10.21 -12.97 -8.92
N ILE A 268 -9.62 -11.88 -9.39
CA ILE A 268 -10.26 -10.97 -10.33
C ILE A 268 -9.86 -11.37 -11.75
N PRO A 269 -10.83 -11.73 -12.61
CA PRO A 269 -10.53 -12.15 -13.97
C PRO A 269 -9.68 -11.14 -14.73
N GLY A 270 -8.60 -11.62 -15.34
CA GLY A 270 -7.69 -10.79 -16.11
C GLY A 270 -6.76 -9.87 -15.31
N LYS A 271 -6.71 -9.95 -13.99
CA LYS A 271 -5.81 -9.16 -13.14
C LYS A 271 -5.02 -10.03 -12.18
N TYR A 272 -3.78 -9.67 -11.92
CA TYR A 272 -2.97 -10.33 -10.89
C TYR A 272 -3.53 -10.02 -9.50
N THR A 273 -3.84 -11.07 -8.75
CA THR A 273 -4.38 -10.97 -7.38
C THR A 273 -3.53 -11.84 -6.45
N ASN A 274 -2.46 -11.27 -5.89
CA ASN A 274 -1.48 -12.01 -5.08
C ASN A 274 -2.06 -12.66 -3.81
N GLU A 275 -3.21 -12.21 -3.35
CA GLU A 275 -3.88 -12.70 -2.12
C GLU A 275 -4.93 -13.78 -2.41
N ALA A 276 -5.20 -14.08 -3.66
CA ALA A 276 -5.99 -15.22 -4.11
C ALA A 276 -5.08 -16.18 -4.87
N ASN A 277 -5.25 -17.50 -4.70
CA ASN A 277 -4.44 -18.49 -5.39
C ASN A 277 -4.51 -18.27 -6.90
N ASN A 278 -3.43 -17.79 -7.49
CA ASN A 278 -3.31 -17.55 -8.93
C ASN A 278 -2.72 -18.78 -9.61
N ASP A 279 -3.49 -19.85 -9.73
CA ASP A 279 -3.10 -21.04 -10.52
C ASP A 279 -3.40 -20.87 -12.02
N GLU A 280 -4.12 -19.82 -12.41
CA GLU A 280 -4.46 -19.52 -13.79
C GLU A 280 -3.51 -18.46 -14.37
N SER A 281 -2.98 -18.73 -15.56
CA SER A 281 -2.21 -17.74 -16.32
C SER A 281 -3.11 -16.56 -16.66
N ILE A 282 -2.71 -15.34 -16.26
CA ILE A 282 -3.39 -14.12 -16.67
C ILE A 282 -3.05 -13.89 -18.13
N GLY A 283 -4.01 -14.15 -19.02
CA GLY A 283 -3.85 -13.97 -20.45
C GLY A 283 -3.51 -12.51 -20.85
N GLU A 284 -3.16 -12.31 -22.12
CA GLU A 284 -2.93 -10.96 -22.63
C GLU A 284 -4.20 -10.11 -22.53
N CYS A 285 -4.02 -8.80 -22.33
CA CYS A 285 -5.12 -7.85 -22.36
C CYS A 285 -5.37 -7.42 -23.80
N ALA A 286 -6.56 -7.70 -24.33
CA ALA A 286 -6.96 -7.31 -25.67
C ALA A 286 -7.77 -6.01 -25.70
N ASP A 287 -7.93 -5.29 -24.58
CA ASP A 287 -8.66 -4.03 -24.51
C ASP A 287 -7.91 -2.94 -25.32
N PRO A 288 -8.48 -2.41 -26.41
CA PRO A 288 -7.82 -1.42 -27.25
C PRO A 288 -7.52 -0.12 -26.51
N GLN A 289 -8.38 0.29 -25.56
CA GLN A 289 -8.15 1.49 -24.76
C GLN A 289 -6.93 1.31 -23.86
N TYR A 290 -6.84 0.19 -23.16
CA TYR A 290 -5.67 -0.14 -22.33
C TYR A 290 -4.39 -0.18 -23.16
N LEU A 291 -4.42 -0.86 -24.31
CA LEU A 291 -3.24 -0.98 -25.18
C LEU A 291 -2.76 0.37 -25.72
N SER A 292 -3.68 1.30 -26.05
CA SER A 292 -3.35 2.63 -26.51
C SER A 292 -2.74 3.54 -25.46
N GLN A 293 -2.91 3.23 -24.16
CA GLN A 293 -2.34 3.97 -23.03
C GLN A 293 -0.88 3.62 -22.75
N ILE A 294 -0.40 2.48 -23.26
CA ILE A 294 0.96 1.99 -22.98
C ILE A 294 1.98 2.80 -23.76
N VAL A 295 2.81 3.55 -23.02
CA VAL A 295 3.88 4.38 -23.60
C VAL A 295 5.26 3.73 -23.47
N CYS A 296 5.42 2.79 -22.54
CA CYS A 296 6.68 2.07 -22.32
C CYS A 296 6.42 0.68 -21.74
N ARG A 297 7.28 -0.28 -22.10
CA ARG A 297 7.35 -1.62 -21.47
C ARG A 297 8.79 -1.86 -21.05
N ILE A 298 8.98 -2.15 -19.77
CA ILE A 298 10.24 -2.61 -19.21
C ILE A 298 10.06 -4.10 -19.00
N LEU A 299 10.64 -4.87 -19.91
CA LEU A 299 10.60 -6.34 -19.88
C LEU A 299 11.90 -6.85 -19.24
N GLU A 300 11.87 -8.09 -18.72
CA GLU A 300 13.05 -8.76 -18.17
C GLU A 300 14.20 -8.89 -19.19
#